data_c3e803b9d52bdf3bfab274580ad4340d
#
_entry.id   c3e803b9d52bdf3bfab274580ad4340d
#
_cell.length_a   1.000
_cell.length_b   1.000
_cell.length_c   1.000
_cell.angle_alpha   90.00
_cell.angle_beta   90.00
_cell.angle_gamma   90.00
#
_symmetry.space_group_name_H-M   'P 1'
#
loop_
_entity.id
_entity.type
_entity.pdbx_description
1 polymer ?
#
loop_
_entity_poly.entity_id
_entity_poly.type
_entity_poly.pdbx_seq_one_letter_code
_entity_poly.pdbx_strand_id
1 'polypeptide(L)'
;SKEIDALSNRDILSRIITEFDFYTKLLRVDNINERLIKMEYFVNNSTDLNKFGMNIYALNDYFDQILEDKSEIKMKISSGDDNSVKIMTIHTSKGLEFPYVYLPILTSNFYKSPSKDLFSLSNSYGILLPFYNNGVGTSFVSTVSTVNEMKETLSEKIRLYYVALTRAKEKVIMVSPHLEVPNINKVSSLLKFKSFAEIINSLGLSELEEKVDVETLDINKNYNVIKLSNYKEKIPKS
;
A
#
# COMPACT_ATOMS: atom_id res chain seq x y z
N SER A 1 26.53 -37.34 -6.74
CA SER A 1 26.70 -35.87 -6.88
C SER A 1 26.68 -35.42 -8.33
N LYS A 2 27.27 -36.13 -9.29
CA LYS A 2 27.27 -35.70 -10.71
C LYS A 2 25.88 -35.63 -11.39
N GLU A 3 24.90 -36.38 -10.92
CA GLU A 3 23.53 -36.35 -11.45
C GLU A 3 22.76 -35.11 -10.98
N ILE A 4 23.04 -34.59 -9.80
CA ILE A 4 22.36 -33.42 -9.23
C ILE A 4 22.82 -32.14 -9.95
N ASP A 5 24.12 -32.10 -10.34
CA ASP A 5 24.70 -30.92 -10.99
C ASP A 5 24.14 -30.69 -12.43
N ALA A 6 23.52 -31.72 -13.01
CA ALA A 6 22.91 -31.66 -14.34
C ALA A 6 21.43 -31.28 -14.32
N LEU A 7 20.76 -31.31 -13.17
CA LEU A 7 19.34 -31.02 -13.02
C LEU A 7 19.09 -29.53 -12.77
N SER A 8 17.97 -29.01 -13.26
CA SER A 8 17.55 -27.66 -12.91
C SER A 8 17.09 -27.58 -11.45
N ASN A 9 17.20 -26.41 -10.83
CA ASN A 9 16.69 -26.19 -9.46
C ASN A 9 15.22 -26.62 -9.34
N ARG A 10 14.43 -26.38 -10.40
CA ARG A 10 13.02 -26.80 -10.45
C ARG A 10 12.85 -28.31 -10.37
N ASP A 11 13.66 -29.06 -11.12
CA ASP A 11 13.54 -30.53 -11.16
C ASP A 11 13.93 -31.12 -9.81
N ILE A 12 15.00 -30.60 -9.19
CA ILE A 12 15.43 -31.03 -7.86
C ILE A 12 14.34 -30.75 -6.81
N LEU A 13 13.81 -29.52 -6.79
CA LEU A 13 12.76 -29.14 -5.82
C LEU A 13 11.47 -29.95 -6.05
N SER A 14 11.06 -30.12 -7.29
CA SER A 14 9.88 -30.92 -7.62
C SER A 14 10.03 -32.36 -7.14
N ARG A 15 11.23 -32.93 -7.32
CA ARG A 15 11.55 -34.28 -6.83
C ARG A 15 11.50 -34.38 -5.31
N ILE A 16 12.10 -33.40 -4.61
CA ILE A 16 12.02 -33.32 -3.14
C ILE A 16 10.57 -33.23 -2.68
N ILE A 17 9.77 -32.36 -3.26
CA ILE A 17 8.35 -32.17 -2.92
C ILE A 17 7.58 -33.48 -3.07
N THR A 18 7.86 -34.23 -4.14
CA THR A 18 7.20 -35.50 -4.43
C THR A 18 7.70 -36.62 -3.51
N GLU A 19 9.01 -36.80 -3.34
CA GLU A 19 9.58 -37.88 -2.53
C GLU A 19 9.27 -37.74 -1.05
N PHE A 20 9.20 -36.51 -0.53
CA PHE A 20 8.83 -36.23 0.86
C PHE A 20 7.31 -36.06 1.07
N ASP A 21 6.51 -36.29 0.03
CA ASP A 21 5.05 -36.21 0.07
C ASP A 21 4.51 -34.92 0.72
N PHE A 22 5.08 -33.77 0.29
CA PHE A 22 4.68 -32.46 0.82
C PHE A 22 3.21 -32.14 0.54
N TYR A 23 2.65 -32.60 -0.58
CA TYR A 23 1.25 -32.36 -0.92
C TYR A 23 0.29 -32.98 0.09
N THR A 24 0.48 -34.24 0.45
CA THR A 24 -0.35 -34.89 1.48
C THR A 24 -0.18 -34.26 2.85
N LYS A 25 1.03 -33.79 3.17
CA LYS A 25 1.29 -33.06 4.43
C LYS A 25 0.56 -31.74 4.48
N LEU A 26 0.48 -31.01 3.33
CA LEU A 26 -0.27 -29.75 3.23
C LEU A 26 -1.78 -29.94 3.43
N LEU A 27 -2.34 -31.09 3.06
CA LEU A 27 -3.77 -31.38 3.29
C LEU A 27 -4.16 -31.41 4.78
N ARG A 28 -3.18 -31.59 5.67
CA ARG A 28 -3.40 -31.64 7.13
C ARG A 28 -3.31 -30.28 7.82
N VAL A 29 -3.07 -29.22 7.06
CA VAL A 29 -2.83 -27.87 7.61
C VAL A 29 -3.88 -26.91 7.07
N ASP A 30 -4.32 -25.98 7.91
CA ASP A 30 -5.27 -24.94 7.51
C ASP A 30 -4.73 -24.06 6.37
N ASN A 31 -5.63 -23.50 5.58
CA ASN A 31 -5.32 -22.60 4.44
C ASN A 31 -4.53 -23.28 3.31
N ILE A 32 -4.96 -24.47 2.90
CA ILE A 32 -4.31 -25.29 1.86
C ILE A 32 -4.00 -24.49 0.60
N ASN A 33 -4.96 -23.73 0.08
CA ASN A 33 -4.81 -22.96 -1.17
C ASN A 33 -3.67 -21.93 -1.07
N GLU A 34 -3.59 -21.20 0.04
CA GLU A 34 -2.51 -20.24 0.26
C GLU A 34 -1.14 -20.91 0.31
N ARG A 35 -1.04 -22.06 0.96
CA ARG A 35 0.20 -22.82 1.08
C ARG A 35 0.64 -23.43 -0.24
N LEU A 36 -0.30 -23.91 -1.06
CA LEU A 36 0.00 -24.40 -2.41
C LEU A 36 0.53 -23.27 -3.27
N ILE A 37 -0.09 -22.09 -3.25
CA ILE A 37 0.38 -20.92 -3.99
C ILE A 37 1.80 -20.52 -3.54
N LYS A 38 2.07 -20.54 -2.23
CA LYS A 38 3.43 -20.27 -1.70
C LYS A 38 4.45 -21.27 -2.20
N MET A 39 4.08 -22.54 -2.22
CA MET A 39 4.97 -23.61 -2.70
C MET A 39 5.25 -23.50 -4.20
N GLU A 40 4.23 -23.24 -5.02
CA GLU A 40 4.38 -22.99 -6.45
C GLU A 40 5.25 -21.75 -6.72
N TYR A 41 5.02 -20.67 -5.96
CA TYR A 41 5.86 -19.48 -6.06
C TYR A 41 7.33 -19.80 -5.75
N PHE A 42 7.59 -20.56 -4.69
CA PHE A 42 8.94 -20.97 -4.31
C PHE A 42 9.64 -21.74 -5.44
N VAL A 43 8.96 -22.71 -6.04
CA VAL A 43 9.48 -23.49 -7.17
C VAL A 43 9.73 -22.61 -8.39
N ASN A 44 8.80 -21.72 -8.72
CA ASN A 44 8.93 -20.81 -9.86
C ASN A 44 10.05 -19.79 -9.66
N ASN A 45 10.16 -19.20 -8.47
CA ASN A 45 11.24 -18.26 -8.14
C ASN A 45 12.62 -18.94 -8.21
N SER A 46 12.72 -20.18 -7.74
CA SER A 46 13.95 -20.97 -7.84
C SER A 46 14.34 -21.25 -9.30
N THR A 47 13.35 -21.37 -10.19
CA THR A 47 13.57 -21.51 -11.63
C THR A 47 14.15 -20.23 -12.23
N ASP A 48 13.62 -19.07 -11.82
CA ASP A 48 14.13 -17.78 -12.30
C ASP A 48 15.55 -17.51 -11.80
N LEU A 49 15.83 -17.81 -10.54
CA LEU A 49 17.18 -17.70 -9.97
C LEU A 49 18.18 -18.63 -10.70
N ASN A 50 17.74 -19.81 -11.16
CA ASN A 50 18.57 -20.70 -11.97
C ASN A 50 18.98 -20.06 -13.32
N LYS A 51 18.12 -19.25 -13.94
CA LYS A 51 18.42 -18.50 -15.17
C LYS A 51 19.53 -17.47 -14.94
N PHE A 52 19.69 -16.98 -13.71
CA PHE A 52 20.78 -16.08 -13.31
C PHE A 52 22.05 -16.82 -12.88
N GLY A 53 22.12 -18.14 -13.11
CA GLY A 53 23.31 -18.95 -12.82
C GLY A 53 23.40 -19.47 -11.38
N MET A 54 22.35 -19.31 -10.56
CA MET A 54 22.33 -19.88 -9.21
C MET A 54 22.02 -21.38 -9.29
N ASN A 55 22.99 -22.20 -8.97
CA ASN A 55 22.80 -23.63 -8.78
C ASN A 55 22.11 -23.94 -7.45
N ILE A 56 21.79 -25.20 -7.19
CA ILE A 56 21.07 -25.60 -5.97
C ILE A 56 21.83 -25.27 -4.67
N TYR A 57 23.15 -25.28 -4.68
CA TYR A 57 23.97 -24.92 -3.52
C TYR A 57 23.89 -23.43 -3.23
N ALA A 58 24.07 -22.58 -4.26
CA ALA A 58 23.92 -21.14 -4.11
C ALA A 58 22.48 -20.74 -3.74
N LEU A 59 21.50 -21.49 -4.20
CA LEU A 59 20.10 -21.31 -3.80
C LEU A 59 19.89 -21.62 -2.31
N ASN A 60 20.52 -22.68 -1.81
CA ASN A 60 20.46 -23.02 -0.39
C ASN A 60 21.09 -21.92 0.47
N ASP A 61 22.31 -21.48 0.11
CA ASP A 61 23.00 -20.40 0.82
C ASP A 61 22.19 -19.10 0.83
N TYR A 62 21.53 -18.79 -0.28
CA TYR A 62 20.62 -17.63 -0.39
C TYR A 62 19.45 -17.72 0.58
N PHE A 63 18.82 -18.90 0.70
CA PHE A 63 17.71 -19.07 1.65
C PHE A 63 18.18 -19.08 3.09
N ASP A 64 19.35 -19.66 3.37
CA ASP A 64 19.94 -19.60 4.71
C ASP A 64 20.19 -18.16 5.16
N GLN A 65 20.73 -17.30 4.27
CA GLN A 65 20.87 -15.86 4.55
C GLN A 65 19.53 -15.18 4.83
N ILE A 66 18.48 -15.47 4.05
CA ILE A 66 17.14 -14.89 4.29
C ILE A 66 16.61 -15.30 5.66
N LEU A 67 16.83 -16.55 6.07
CA LEU A 67 16.40 -17.04 7.38
C LEU A 67 17.20 -16.39 8.53
N GLU A 68 18.51 -16.24 8.38
CA GLU A 68 19.38 -15.58 9.36
C GLU A 68 19.00 -14.10 9.53
N ASP A 69 18.81 -13.38 8.42
CA ASP A 69 18.43 -11.96 8.40
C ASP A 69 16.99 -11.74 8.82
N LYS A 70 16.19 -12.79 9.02
CA LYS A 70 14.73 -12.72 9.25
C LYS A 70 14.01 -11.87 8.20
N SER A 71 14.53 -11.90 6.97
CA SER A 71 13.97 -11.15 5.86
C SER A 71 12.69 -11.80 5.36
N GLU A 72 11.68 -10.99 5.03
CA GLU A 72 10.42 -11.48 4.46
C GLU A 72 10.48 -11.51 2.94
N ILE A 73 10.19 -12.65 2.34
CA ILE A 73 9.97 -12.75 0.90
C ILE A 73 8.57 -12.23 0.58
N LYS A 74 8.49 -11.04 0.01
CA LYS A 74 7.20 -10.45 -0.40
C LYS A 74 6.68 -11.14 -1.65
N MET A 75 5.62 -11.91 -1.49
CA MET A 75 4.91 -12.53 -2.60
C MET A 75 3.69 -11.69 -3.00
N LYS A 76 3.51 -11.48 -4.29
CA LYS A 76 2.22 -11.05 -4.84
C LYS A 76 1.36 -12.30 -5.05
N ILE A 77 0.60 -12.66 -4.05
CA ILE A 77 -0.42 -13.71 -4.19
C ILE A 77 -1.60 -13.06 -4.92
N SER A 78 -1.71 -13.29 -6.22
CA SER A 78 -2.97 -13.05 -6.92
C SER A 78 -3.89 -14.22 -6.55
N SER A 79 -4.66 -14.07 -5.48
CA SER A 79 -5.78 -14.96 -5.25
C SER A 79 -6.72 -14.78 -6.43
N GLY A 80 -6.83 -15.79 -7.28
CA GLY A 80 -7.71 -15.79 -8.45
C GLY A 80 -9.20 -15.84 -8.10
N ASP A 81 -9.55 -15.42 -6.90
CA ASP A 81 -10.93 -15.36 -6.43
C ASP A 81 -11.53 -14.02 -6.88
N ASP A 82 -12.33 -14.05 -7.93
CA ASP A 82 -13.03 -12.87 -8.47
C ASP A 82 -13.98 -12.24 -7.44
N ASN A 83 -14.36 -13.00 -6.41
CA ASN A 83 -15.23 -12.55 -5.31
C ASN A 83 -14.42 -12.20 -4.05
N SER A 84 -13.44 -11.34 -4.18
CA SER A 84 -12.60 -10.89 -3.06
C SER A 84 -12.52 -9.37 -2.97
N VAL A 85 -12.39 -8.85 -1.73
CA VAL A 85 -12.08 -7.44 -1.51
C VAL A 85 -10.62 -7.20 -1.86
N LYS A 86 -10.37 -6.27 -2.80
CA LYS A 86 -9.02 -5.94 -3.27
C LYS A 86 -8.50 -4.72 -2.52
N ILE A 87 -7.39 -4.88 -1.80
CA ILE A 87 -6.69 -3.79 -1.13
C ILE A 87 -5.48 -3.41 -1.97
N MET A 88 -5.42 -2.14 -2.37
CA MET A 88 -4.33 -1.66 -3.24
C MET A 88 -4.09 -0.16 -3.05
N THR A 89 -2.97 0.33 -3.58
CA THR A 89 -2.72 1.77 -3.63
C THR A 89 -3.51 2.43 -4.76
N ILE A 90 -3.75 3.75 -4.66
CA ILE A 90 -4.42 4.50 -5.73
C ILE A 90 -3.63 4.40 -7.05
N HIS A 91 -2.30 4.39 -6.99
CA HIS A 91 -1.46 4.24 -8.18
C HIS A 91 -1.69 2.88 -8.87
N THR A 92 -1.78 1.82 -8.09
CA THR A 92 -2.03 0.46 -8.62
C THR A 92 -3.44 0.32 -9.21
N SER A 93 -4.40 1.11 -8.75
CA SER A 93 -5.77 1.11 -9.24
C SER A 93 -5.95 1.83 -10.59
N LYS A 94 -4.92 2.52 -11.08
CA LYS A 94 -4.99 3.24 -12.36
C LYS A 94 -5.32 2.28 -13.51
N GLY A 95 -6.40 2.59 -14.25
CA GLY A 95 -6.90 1.74 -15.35
C GLY A 95 -7.87 0.64 -14.91
N LEU A 96 -8.06 0.42 -13.61
CA LEU A 96 -9.06 -0.51 -13.09
C LEU A 96 -10.32 0.24 -12.68
N GLU A 97 -11.47 -0.46 -12.66
CA GLU A 97 -12.74 0.08 -12.21
C GLU A 97 -13.44 -0.94 -11.29
N PHE A 98 -14.13 -0.43 -10.27
CA PHE A 98 -14.79 -1.25 -9.26
C PHE A 98 -16.20 -0.72 -9.01
N PRO A 99 -17.19 -1.58 -8.73
CA PRO A 99 -18.53 -1.11 -8.35
C PRO A 99 -18.49 -0.17 -7.14
N TYR A 100 -17.81 -0.59 -6.08
CA TYR A 100 -17.70 0.13 -4.81
C TYR A 100 -16.23 0.38 -4.47
N VAL A 101 -15.91 1.59 -4.04
CA VAL A 101 -14.55 1.96 -3.62
C VAL A 101 -14.59 2.56 -2.23
N TYR A 102 -13.83 1.97 -1.31
CA TYR A 102 -13.61 2.48 0.04
C TYR A 102 -12.29 3.24 0.08
N LEU A 103 -12.34 4.49 0.56
CA LEU A 103 -11.16 5.33 0.74
C LEU A 103 -10.94 5.58 2.25
N PRO A 104 -10.19 4.73 2.93
CA PRO A 104 -9.79 4.93 4.32
C PRO A 104 -8.56 5.84 4.42
N ILE A 105 -8.21 6.22 5.65
CA ILE A 105 -6.94 6.91 5.97
C ILE A 105 -6.80 8.28 5.27
N LEU A 106 -7.91 9.01 5.17
CA LEU A 106 -7.94 10.34 4.53
C LEU A 106 -7.23 11.43 5.35
N THR A 107 -6.87 11.15 6.60
CA THR A 107 -6.14 12.06 7.52
C THR A 107 -4.63 12.04 7.32
N SER A 108 -4.11 11.20 6.43
CA SER A 108 -2.67 11.11 6.18
C SER A 108 -2.11 12.44 5.69
N ASN A 109 -1.02 12.92 6.31
CA ASN A 109 -0.42 14.19 5.97
C ASN A 109 0.22 14.14 4.56
N PHE A 110 -0.03 15.16 3.75
CA PHE A 110 0.54 15.33 2.42
C PHE A 110 2.03 15.66 2.48
N TYR A 111 2.40 16.47 3.45
CA TYR A 111 3.75 17.01 3.57
C TYR A 111 4.57 16.17 4.54
N LYS A 112 5.79 15.89 4.15
CA LYS A 112 6.76 15.30 5.07
C LYS A 112 7.10 16.33 6.14
N SER A 113 7.34 15.90 7.37
CA SER A 113 7.90 16.77 8.38
C SER A 113 9.20 17.36 7.86
N PRO A 114 9.49 18.64 8.14
CA PRO A 114 10.77 19.24 7.77
C PRO A 114 11.89 18.33 8.26
N SER A 115 12.70 17.83 7.33
CA SER A 115 13.87 17.07 7.74
C SER A 115 14.84 18.03 8.44
N LYS A 116 15.51 17.55 9.49
CA LYS A 116 16.59 18.30 10.14
C LYS A 116 17.89 18.20 9.35
N ASP A 117 17.77 17.99 8.04
CA ASP A 117 18.91 17.81 7.17
C ASP A 117 19.70 19.11 7.05
N LEU A 118 21.01 18.97 7.03
CA LEU A 118 21.95 20.09 6.89
C LEU A 118 21.84 20.79 5.55
N PHE A 119 21.20 20.17 4.56
CA PHE A 119 20.94 20.73 3.23
C PHE A 119 19.71 20.09 2.61
N SER A 120 19.08 20.79 1.66
CA SER A 120 18.03 20.23 0.81
C SER A 120 18.38 20.40 -0.67
N LEU A 121 17.83 19.49 -1.50
CA LEU A 121 17.99 19.54 -2.94
C LEU A 121 16.70 20.02 -3.57
N SER A 122 16.80 21.08 -4.37
CA SER A 122 15.69 21.60 -5.16
C SER A 122 15.96 21.41 -6.65
N ASN A 123 14.98 20.91 -7.39
CA ASN A 123 15.11 20.75 -8.85
C ASN A 123 15.33 22.08 -9.56
N SER A 124 14.81 23.19 -9.03
CA SER A 124 14.87 24.50 -9.63
C SER A 124 16.05 25.34 -9.15
N TYR A 125 16.51 25.12 -7.91
CA TYR A 125 17.50 25.99 -7.25
C TYR A 125 18.78 25.26 -6.86
N GLY A 126 18.90 23.95 -7.13
CA GLY A 126 20.06 23.13 -6.77
C GLY A 126 20.15 22.86 -5.28
N ILE A 127 21.36 22.92 -4.73
CA ILE A 127 21.63 22.64 -3.32
C ILE A 127 21.30 23.88 -2.49
N LEU A 128 20.40 23.73 -1.54
CA LEU A 128 19.96 24.76 -0.62
C LEU A 128 20.59 24.51 0.76
N LEU A 129 21.40 25.47 1.18
CA LEU A 129 22.06 25.42 2.49
C LEU A 129 21.31 26.30 3.49
N PRO A 130 21.31 25.94 4.78
CA PRO A 130 20.80 26.80 5.83
C PRO A 130 21.70 28.02 5.97
N PHE A 131 21.10 29.11 6.44
CA PHE A 131 21.83 30.34 6.75
C PHE A 131 22.27 30.30 8.23
N TYR A 132 23.55 30.62 8.48
CA TYR A 132 24.12 30.63 9.82
C TYR A 132 24.44 32.08 10.23
N ASN A 133 23.66 32.62 11.16
CA ASN A 133 23.97 33.90 11.81
C ASN A 133 23.39 33.88 13.22
N ASN A 134 24.25 33.69 14.24
CA ASN A 134 23.86 33.49 15.64
C ASN A 134 22.79 32.42 15.88
N GLY A 135 22.64 31.47 14.93
CA GLY A 135 21.67 30.39 14.90
C GLY A 135 21.49 29.86 13.49
N VAL A 136 20.72 28.78 13.36
CA VAL A 136 20.39 28.18 12.06
C VAL A 136 19.07 28.77 11.56
N GLY A 137 19.13 29.45 10.41
CA GLY A 137 17.96 30.03 9.74
C GLY A 137 17.76 29.48 8.35
N THR A 138 16.57 29.72 7.78
CA THR A 138 16.26 29.38 6.40
C THR A 138 16.55 30.56 5.48
N SER A 139 17.19 30.31 4.33
CA SER A 139 17.39 31.35 3.31
C SER A 139 16.08 31.70 2.61
N PHE A 140 15.98 32.89 2.03
CA PHE A 140 14.82 33.29 1.23
C PHE A 140 14.56 32.30 0.07
N VAL A 141 15.61 31.86 -0.60
CA VAL A 141 15.52 30.88 -1.69
C VAL A 141 14.97 29.55 -1.20
N SER A 142 15.41 29.10 -0.03
CA SER A 142 14.90 27.88 0.61
C SER A 142 13.40 28.00 0.91
N THR A 143 12.97 29.16 1.42
CA THR A 143 11.55 29.40 1.71
C THR A 143 10.70 29.37 0.42
N VAL A 144 11.17 30.02 -0.65
CA VAL A 144 10.48 30.01 -1.95
C VAL A 144 10.41 28.59 -2.53
N SER A 145 11.51 27.83 -2.46
CA SER A 145 11.56 26.44 -2.88
C SER A 145 10.54 25.59 -2.14
N THR A 146 10.49 25.69 -0.82
CA THR A 146 9.52 24.94 0.01
C THR A 146 8.08 25.26 -0.39
N VAL A 147 7.74 26.53 -0.61
CA VAL A 147 6.38 26.92 -1.03
C VAL A 147 6.05 26.33 -2.43
N ASN A 148 7.00 26.30 -3.35
CA ASN A 148 6.79 25.72 -4.67
C ASN A 148 6.61 24.20 -4.58
N GLU A 149 7.43 23.51 -3.79
CA GLU A 149 7.30 22.07 -3.52
C GLU A 149 5.95 21.73 -2.87
N MET A 150 5.48 22.57 -1.96
CA MET A 150 4.13 22.38 -1.36
C MET A 150 3.03 22.51 -2.41
N LYS A 151 3.13 23.47 -3.35
CA LYS A 151 2.16 23.61 -4.45
C LYS A 151 2.16 22.40 -5.39
N GLU A 152 3.34 21.92 -5.76
CA GLU A 152 3.49 20.73 -6.61
C GLU A 152 2.93 19.50 -5.93
N THR A 153 3.29 19.29 -4.66
CA THR A 153 2.79 18.18 -3.84
C THR A 153 1.27 18.21 -3.73
N LEU A 154 0.68 19.38 -3.43
CA LEU A 154 -0.77 19.50 -3.33
C LEU A 154 -1.45 19.22 -4.68
N SER A 155 -0.90 19.75 -5.77
CA SER A 155 -1.42 19.48 -7.11
C SER A 155 -1.39 18.01 -7.48
N GLU A 156 -0.30 17.32 -7.14
CA GLU A 156 -0.17 15.87 -7.34
C GLU A 156 -1.18 15.09 -6.48
N LYS A 157 -1.35 15.46 -5.21
CA LYS A 157 -2.31 14.84 -4.31
C LYS A 157 -3.75 15.01 -4.80
N ILE A 158 -4.12 16.19 -5.30
CA ILE A 158 -5.45 16.43 -5.86
C ILE A 158 -5.68 15.58 -7.12
N ARG A 159 -4.70 15.47 -8.01
CA ARG A 159 -4.80 14.58 -9.18
C ARG A 159 -4.94 13.13 -8.78
N LEU A 160 -4.16 12.70 -7.79
CA LEU A 160 -4.23 11.34 -7.27
C LEU A 160 -5.61 11.04 -6.65
N TYR A 161 -6.16 12.00 -5.92
CA TYR A 161 -7.48 11.88 -5.34
C TYR A 161 -8.56 11.79 -6.41
N TYR A 162 -8.48 12.61 -7.45
CA TYR A 162 -9.36 12.51 -8.62
C TYR A 162 -9.31 11.10 -9.25
N VAL A 163 -8.11 10.54 -9.40
CA VAL A 163 -7.97 9.16 -9.89
C VAL A 163 -8.71 8.18 -8.96
N ALA A 164 -8.57 8.31 -7.65
CA ALA A 164 -9.25 7.43 -6.69
C ALA A 164 -10.78 7.52 -6.80
N LEU A 165 -11.33 8.72 -6.89
CA LEU A 165 -12.77 8.95 -7.03
C LEU A 165 -13.35 8.35 -8.31
N THR A 166 -12.58 8.45 -9.41
CA THR A 166 -13.00 7.93 -10.72
C THR A 166 -12.85 6.41 -10.87
N ARG A 167 -12.41 5.70 -9.84
CA ARG A 167 -12.35 4.22 -9.86
C ARG A 167 -13.68 3.55 -9.59
N ALA A 168 -14.60 4.24 -8.92
CA ALA A 168 -15.90 3.69 -8.60
C ALA A 168 -16.88 3.86 -9.76
N LYS A 169 -17.60 2.78 -10.08
CA LYS A 169 -18.72 2.79 -11.05
C LYS A 169 -20.02 3.23 -10.41
N GLU A 170 -20.24 2.80 -9.16
CA GLU A 170 -21.53 3.00 -8.48
C GLU A 170 -21.38 3.91 -7.25
N LYS A 171 -20.46 3.60 -6.33
CA LYS A 171 -20.35 4.34 -5.08
C LYS A 171 -18.94 4.46 -4.56
N VAL A 172 -18.59 5.65 -4.07
CA VAL A 172 -17.37 5.90 -3.29
C VAL A 172 -17.78 6.07 -1.82
N ILE A 173 -17.08 5.38 -0.93
CA ILE A 173 -17.29 5.48 0.51
C ILE A 173 -15.99 6.02 1.12
N MET A 174 -16.08 7.21 1.67
CA MET A 174 -14.96 7.91 2.31
C MET A 174 -15.12 7.82 3.81
N VAL A 175 -14.09 7.35 4.51
CA VAL A 175 -14.09 7.25 5.97
C VAL A 175 -13.11 8.26 6.53
N SER A 176 -13.62 9.24 7.25
CA SER A 176 -12.84 10.32 7.84
C SER A 176 -13.45 10.75 9.19
N PRO A 177 -12.63 11.09 10.18
CA PRO A 177 -13.13 11.82 11.33
C PRO A 177 -13.59 13.21 10.90
N HIS A 178 -14.56 13.76 11.61
CA HIS A 178 -14.92 15.16 11.44
C HIS A 178 -13.79 16.06 11.96
N LEU A 179 -13.31 16.95 11.13
CA LEU A 179 -12.22 17.85 11.44
C LEU A 179 -12.66 19.31 11.33
N GLU A 180 -12.25 20.14 12.29
CA GLU A 180 -12.37 21.58 12.12
C GLU A 180 -11.44 22.05 11.00
N VAL A 181 -11.99 22.73 10.02
CA VAL A 181 -11.25 23.14 8.81
C VAL A 181 -10.96 24.64 8.83
N PRO A 182 -9.76 25.03 8.37
CA PRO A 182 -9.45 26.44 8.22
C PRO A 182 -10.38 27.10 7.21
N ASN A 183 -10.87 28.29 7.52
CA ASN A 183 -11.71 29.07 6.62
C ASN A 183 -10.94 29.43 5.33
N ILE A 184 -11.52 29.09 4.15
CA ILE A 184 -10.88 29.28 2.87
C ILE A 184 -11.41 30.57 2.23
N ASN A 185 -10.71 31.68 2.47
CA ASN A 185 -11.09 32.95 1.87
C ASN A 185 -10.27 33.32 0.63
N LYS A 186 -9.16 32.59 0.36
CA LYS A 186 -8.23 32.85 -0.75
C LYS A 186 -7.59 31.56 -1.25
N VAL A 187 -7.18 31.54 -2.51
CA VAL A 187 -6.45 30.42 -3.14
C VAL A 187 -5.16 30.05 -2.37
N SER A 188 -4.48 31.04 -1.78
CA SER A 188 -3.31 30.81 -0.92
C SER A 188 -3.64 29.99 0.35
N SER A 189 -4.90 29.96 0.75
CA SER A 189 -5.36 29.14 1.90
C SER A 189 -5.37 27.66 1.59
N LEU A 190 -5.40 27.26 0.32
CA LEU A 190 -5.36 25.84 -0.09
C LEU A 190 -4.08 25.14 0.36
N LEU A 191 -2.96 25.86 0.44
CA LEU A 191 -1.69 25.32 0.91
C LEU A 191 -1.68 24.98 2.41
N LYS A 192 -2.70 25.42 3.15
CA LYS A 192 -2.87 25.08 4.56
C LYS A 192 -3.41 23.67 4.76
N PHE A 193 -4.06 23.09 3.76
CA PHE A 193 -4.55 21.72 3.84
C PHE A 193 -3.41 20.74 3.89
N LYS A 194 -3.50 19.84 4.86
CA LYS A 194 -2.48 18.82 5.11
C LYS A 194 -2.95 17.41 4.75
N SER A 195 -4.25 17.22 4.54
CA SER A 195 -4.85 15.90 4.29
C SER A 195 -6.08 15.98 3.39
N PHE A 196 -6.47 14.85 2.82
CA PHE A 196 -7.72 14.76 2.07
C PHE A 196 -8.95 14.99 2.95
N ALA A 197 -8.89 14.56 4.22
CA ALA A 197 -9.97 14.78 5.17
C ALA A 197 -10.28 16.27 5.36
N GLU A 198 -9.24 17.11 5.48
CA GLU A 198 -9.42 18.56 5.59
C GLU A 198 -10.06 19.16 4.33
N ILE A 199 -9.64 18.68 3.14
CA ILE A 199 -10.23 19.14 1.86
C ILE A 199 -11.71 18.78 1.81
N ILE A 200 -12.08 17.53 2.12
CA ILE A 200 -13.45 17.04 2.08
C ILE A 200 -14.33 17.83 3.06
N ASN A 201 -13.89 17.95 4.32
CA ASN A 201 -14.62 18.70 5.32
C ASN A 201 -14.83 20.18 4.93
N SER A 202 -13.87 20.76 4.17
CA SER A 202 -14.00 22.14 3.69
C SER A 202 -15.06 22.33 2.61
N LEU A 203 -15.46 21.25 1.93
CA LEU A 203 -16.49 21.30 0.89
C LEU A 203 -17.92 21.39 1.45
N GLY A 204 -18.08 21.19 2.76
CA GLY A 204 -19.38 21.33 3.43
C GLY A 204 -20.43 20.33 2.93
N LEU A 205 -20.03 19.11 2.64
CA LEU A 205 -20.88 18.04 2.09
C LEU A 205 -21.77 17.37 3.17
N SER A 206 -22.26 18.12 4.15
CA SER A 206 -23.01 17.63 5.31
C SER A 206 -24.23 16.78 4.94
N GLU A 207 -24.84 17.00 3.79
CA GLU A 207 -25.97 16.22 3.29
C GLU A 207 -25.58 14.77 2.90
N LEU A 208 -24.29 14.54 2.63
CA LEU A 208 -23.77 13.23 2.27
C LEU A 208 -23.07 12.54 3.45
N GLU A 209 -23.03 13.19 4.60
CA GLU A 209 -22.35 12.66 5.79
C GLU A 209 -23.30 11.78 6.61
N GLU A 210 -22.88 10.56 6.86
CA GLU A 210 -23.50 9.67 7.83
C GLU A 210 -22.55 9.54 9.04
N LYS A 211 -23.02 9.92 10.22
CA LYS A 211 -22.24 9.74 11.46
C LYS A 211 -22.38 8.29 11.93
N VAL A 212 -21.26 7.63 12.05
CA VAL A 212 -21.18 6.27 12.58
C VAL A 212 -20.49 6.32 13.93
N ASP A 213 -21.17 5.82 14.97
CA ASP A 213 -20.53 5.61 16.28
C ASP A 213 -19.55 4.44 16.15
N VAL A 214 -18.28 4.74 16.28
CA VAL A 214 -17.22 3.74 16.23
C VAL A 214 -17.06 3.16 17.64
N GLU A 215 -17.54 1.93 17.83
CA GLU A 215 -17.08 1.14 18.98
C GLU A 215 -15.58 0.91 18.84
N THR A 216 -14.82 1.22 19.89
CA THR A 216 -13.38 0.95 19.94
C THR A 216 -13.17 -0.56 19.84
N LEU A 217 -12.76 -1.03 18.67
CA LEU A 217 -12.44 -2.43 18.46
C LEU A 217 -11.14 -2.74 19.23
N ASP A 218 -11.24 -3.62 20.22
CA ASP A 218 -10.07 -4.14 20.91
C ASP A 218 -9.35 -5.12 19.97
N ILE A 219 -8.15 -4.73 19.51
CA ILE A 219 -7.33 -5.52 18.57
C ILE A 219 -7.02 -6.93 19.09
N ASN A 220 -7.10 -7.13 20.41
CA ASN A 220 -6.84 -8.43 21.05
C ASN A 220 -8.08 -9.34 21.12
N LYS A 221 -9.26 -8.89 20.75
CA LYS A 221 -10.45 -9.74 20.66
C LYS A 221 -10.52 -10.41 19.30
N ASN A 222 -10.66 -11.73 19.28
CA ASN A 222 -11.04 -12.49 18.10
C ASN A 222 -12.45 -12.07 17.68
N TYR A 223 -12.56 -11.18 16.71
CA TYR A 223 -13.83 -10.83 16.11
C TYR A 223 -14.26 -11.96 15.18
N ASN A 224 -15.40 -12.57 15.45
CA ASN A 224 -16.03 -13.47 14.51
C ASN A 224 -16.31 -12.69 13.22
N VAL A 225 -15.73 -13.15 12.11
CA VAL A 225 -16.02 -12.59 10.79
C VAL A 225 -17.53 -12.65 10.57
N ILE A 226 -18.19 -11.49 10.57
CA ILE A 226 -19.61 -11.41 10.24
C ILE A 226 -19.72 -11.86 8.79
N LYS A 227 -20.29 -13.05 8.57
CA LYS A 227 -20.63 -13.50 7.22
C LYS A 227 -21.66 -12.53 6.67
N LEU A 228 -21.29 -11.73 5.67
CA LEU A 228 -22.15 -10.79 4.95
C LEU A 228 -23.33 -11.45 4.22
N SER A 229 -23.56 -12.75 4.38
CA SER A 229 -24.62 -13.53 3.75
C SER A 229 -26.05 -13.10 4.14
N ASN A 230 -26.22 -12.19 5.12
CA ASN A 230 -27.54 -11.74 5.60
C ASN A 230 -27.88 -10.28 5.25
N TYR A 231 -27.05 -9.59 4.49
CA TYR A 231 -27.39 -8.24 4.04
C TYR A 231 -28.34 -8.34 2.83
N LYS A 232 -29.63 -8.40 3.09
CA LYS A 232 -30.65 -8.17 2.05
C LYS A 232 -30.73 -6.67 1.81
N GLU A 233 -30.12 -6.19 0.73
CA GLU A 233 -30.37 -4.85 0.21
C GLU A 233 -31.88 -4.61 0.09
N LYS A 234 -32.38 -3.63 0.83
CA LYS A 234 -33.67 -3.04 0.52
C LYS A 234 -33.48 -2.13 -0.69
N ILE A 235 -33.60 -2.71 -1.88
CA ILE A 235 -33.67 -1.93 -3.12
C ILE A 235 -34.98 -1.12 -3.05
N PRO A 236 -34.96 0.22 -3.11
CA PRO A 236 -36.16 0.98 -3.25
C PRO A 236 -36.81 0.60 -4.59
N LYS A 237 -38.00 0.09 -4.54
CA LYS A 237 -38.80 -0.11 -5.76
C LYS A 237 -39.12 1.26 -6.35
N SER A 238 -38.60 1.52 -7.54
CA SER A 238 -39.01 2.63 -8.39
C SER A 238 -40.51 2.56 -8.75
#